data_568ae4cb7e0afb927c9bd736093d5e14
#
_entry.id   568ae4cb7e0afb927c9bd736093d5e14
#
_cell.length_a   1.000
_cell.length_b   1.000
_cell.length_c   1.000
_cell.angle_alpha   90.00
_cell.angle_beta   90.00
_cell.angle_gamma   90.00
#
_symmetry.space_group_name_H-M   'P 1'
#
loop_
_entity.id
_entity.type
_entity.pdbx_description
1 polymer ?
#
loop_
_entity_poly.entity_id
_entity_poly.type
_entity_poly.pdbx_seq_one_letter_code
_entity_poly.pdbx_strand_id
1 'polypeptide(L)'
;RDNSIGGGVPYHHPLVYDARHTMTVLRTAAEYGADVRTNTEVIGFDKDRGGRIVGAKVRDTATGRETTVRGKVFINATGVWNDKIQEMAGVEGKFTVHASKGVHIVVPKDALDAEAALCFVTEKSVLFVIPWGEYWIIGTTDTDWEKGLSLPDPAPTKSDIDYILDLSLIHIS
;
A
#
# COMPACT_ATOMS: atom_id res chain seq x y z
N ARG A 1 17.92 -11.45 -31.30
CA ARG A 1 16.44 -11.69 -31.43
C ARG A 1 15.81 -10.32 -31.39
N ASP A 2 15.19 -9.94 -32.48
CA ASP A 2 14.46 -8.68 -32.59
C ASP A 2 13.21 -8.77 -31.71
N ASN A 3 13.28 -8.20 -30.52
CA ASN A 3 12.15 -8.11 -29.57
C ASN A 3 11.42 -6.78 -29.74
N SER A 4 11.24 -6.33 -30.98
CA SER A 4 10.49 -5.13 -31.26
C SER A 4 9.03 -5.32 -30.82
N ILE A 5 8.54 -4.36 -30.01
CA ILE A 5 7.13 -4.28 -29.63
C ILE A 5 6.31 -4.06 -30.88
N GLY A 6 5.46 -5.02 -31.24
CA GLY A 6 4.67 -4.99 -32.48
C GLY A 6 3.51 -3.98 -32.49
N GLY A 7 3.23 -3.34 -31.35
CA GLY A 7 2.17 -2.35 -31.20
C GLY A 7 1.70 -2.21 -29.73
N GLY A 8 0.87 -1.22 -29.48
CA GLY A 8 0.27 -0.96 -28.17
C GLY A 8 -1.21 -0.57 -28.31
N VAL A 9 -1.98 -0.82 -27.26
CA VAL A 9 -3.38 -0.40 -27.16
C VAL A 9 -3.46 0.78 -26.20
N PRO A 10 -3.76 2.00 -26.67
CA PRO A 10 -3.94 3.14 -25.80
C PRO A 10 -5.26 3.04 -25.05
N TYR A 11 -5.25 3.36 -23.76
CA TYR A 11 -6.46 3.51 -22.94
C TYR A 11 -6.28 4.63 -21.92
N HIS A 12 -7.39 5.20 -21.48
CA HIS A 12 -7.36 6.23 -20.45
C HIS A 12 -7.44 5.61 -19.06
N HIS A 13 -6.48 5.96 -18.21
CA HIS A 13 -6.45 5.56 -16.81
C HIS A 13 -6.16 6.80 -15.93
N PRO A 14 -7.00 7.09 -14.92
CA PRO A 14 -6.74 8.25 -14.07
C PRO A 14 -5.54 7.99 -13.17
N LEU A 15 -4.68 8.99 -13.06
CA LEU A 15 -3.58 9.01 -12.12
C LEU A 15 -4.05 9.64 -10.82
N VAL A 16 -3.84 8.95 -9.72
CA VAL A 16 -4.25 9.39 -8.37
C VAL A 16 -3.02 9.57 -7.48
N TYR A 17 -2.93 10.73 -6.84
CA TYR A 17 -1.97 10.96 -5.76
C TYR A 17 -2.52 10.35 -4.48
N ASP A 18 -2.10 9.15 -4.11
CA ASP A 18 -2.63 8.36 -3.00
C ASP A 18 -2.77 9.11 -1.69
N ALA A 19 -1.71 9.77 -1.25
CA ALA A 19 -1.73 10.54 -0.01
C ALA A 19 -2.78 11.66 -0.04
N ARG A 20 -2.88 12.38 -1.16
CA ARG A 20 -3.87 13.45 -1.34
C ARG A 20 -5.27 12.89 -1.42
N HIS A 21 -5.46 11.78 -2.13
CA HIS A 21 -6.75 11.09 -2.23
C HIS A 21 -7.23 10.66 -0.84
N THR A 22 -6.39 9.96 -0.09
CA THR A 22 -6.69 9.51 1.27
C THR A 22 -7.04 10.69 2.19
N MET A 23 -6.25 11.77 2.16
CA MET A 23 -6.53 12.97 2.95
C MET A 23 -7.86 13.63 2.56
N THR A 24 -8.20 13.62 1.28
CA THR A 24 -9.49 14.16 0.81
C THR A 24 -10.66 13.33 1.33
N VAL A 25 -10.56 12.00 1.26
CA VAL A 25 -11.59 11.09 1.80
C VAL A 25 -11.75 11.29 3.30
N LEU A 26 -10.65 11.39 4.06
CA LEU A 26 -10.69 11.61 5.51
C LEU A 26 -11.31 12.96 5.88
N ARG A 27 -10.98 14.03 5.14
CA ARG A 27 -11.59 15.36 5.35
C ARG A 27 -13.09 15.33 5.08
N THR A 28 -13.48 14.70 3.98
CA THR A 28 -14.90 14.53 3.65
C THR A 28 -15.63 13.74 4.73
N ALA A 29 -15.04 12.65 5.23
CA ALA A 29 -15.62 11.90 6.34
C ALA A 29 -15.82 12.78 7.59
N ALA A 30 -14.83 13.61 7.92
CA ALA A 30 -14.93 14.55 9.05
C ALA A 30 -16.03 15.60 8.84
N GLU A 31 -16.21 16.12 7.63
CA GLU A 31 -17.31 17.02 7.28
C GLU A 31 -18.70 16.38 7.50
N TYR A 32 -18.79 15.06 7.29
CA TYR A 32 -19.99 14.27 7.59
C TYR A 32 -20.07 13.79 9.04
N GLY A 33 -19.21 14.29 9.92
CA GLY A 33 -19.28 14.07 11.39
C GLY A 33 -18.46 12.88 11.89
N ALA A 34 -17.58 12.31 11.09
CA ALA A 34 -16.65 11.27 11.56
C ALA A 34 -15.56 11.88 12.46
N ASP A 35 -15.24 11.19 13.57
CA ASP A 35 -14.06 11.50 14.40
C ASP A 35 -12.84 10.82 13.80
N VAL A 36 -12.06 11.57 13.00
CA VAL A 36 -10.85 11.11 12.33
C VAL A 36 -9.65 11.42 13.20
N ARG A 37 -8.88 10.38 13.56
CA ARG A 37 -7.70 10.50 14.42
C ARG A 37 -6.47 9.94 13.74
N THR A 38 -5.46 10.77 13.61
CA THR A 38 -4.09 10.36 13.26
C THR A 38 -3.30 10.04 14.53
N ASN A 39 -2.12 9.45 14.40
CA ASN A 39 -1.25 9.09 15.53
C ASN A 39 -1.98 8.30 16.63
N THR A 40 -2.95 7.46 16.23
CA THR A 40 -3.78 6.71 17.16
C THR A 40 -3.69 5.22 16.83
N GLU A 41 -2.98 4.48 17.68
CA GLU A 41 -2.76 3.03 17.53
C GLU A 41 -3.82 2.26 18.31
N VAL A 42 -4.40 1.22 17.71
CA VAL A 42 -5.23 0.25 18.42
C VAL A 42 -4.30 -0.71 19.17
N ILE A 43 -4.47 -0.80 20.50
CA ILE A 43 -3.64 -1.60 21.40
C ILE A 43 -4.41 -2.73 22.08
N GLY A 44 -5.69 -2.88 21.86
CA GLY A 44 -6.51 -3.93 22.42
C GLY A 44 -8.00 -3.69 22.25
N PHE A 45 -8.79 -4.63 22.76
CA PHE A 45 -10.23 -4.58 22.69
C PHE A 45 -10.87 -4.93 24.04
N ASP A 46 -11.96 -4.26 24.36
CA ASP A 46 -12.85 -4.62 25.47
C ASP A 46 -13.99 -5.49 24.94
N LYS A 47 -14.27 -6.59 25.64
CA LYS A 47 -15.37 -7.51 25.33
C LYS A 47 -16.40 -7.51 26.44
N ASP A 48 -17.65 -7.71 26.08
CA ASP A 48 -18.72 -7.97 27.03
C ASP A 48 -18.68 -9.43 27.52
N ARG A 49 -19.62 -9.79 28.41
CA ARG A 49 -19.73 -11.15 28.97
C ARG A 49 -20.02 -12.23 27.91
N GLY A 50 -20.55 -11.83 26.76
CA GLY A 50 -20.83 -12.71 25.63
C GLY A 50 -19.67 -12.83 24.63
N GLY A 51 -18.53 -12.16 24.91
CA GLY A 51 -17.35 -12.17 24.02
C GLY A 51 -17.42 -11.18 22.84
N ARG A 52 -18.48 -10.36 22.77
CA ARG A 52 -18.61 -9.34 21.73
C ARG A 52 -17.73 -8.15 22.05
N ILE A 53 -17.00 -7.63 21.04
CA ILE A 53 -16.22 -6.41 21.15
C ILE A 53 -17.16 -5.22 21.34
N VAL A 54 -16.93 -4.43 22.38
CA VAL A 54 -17.73 -3.25 22.77
C VAL A 54 -16.86 -1.99 22.88
N GLY A 55 -15.54 -2.12 22.81
CA GLY A 55 -14.60 -1.02 22.85
C GLY A 55 -13.26 -1.37 22.19
N ALA A 56 -12.63 -0.41 21.57
CA ALA A 56 -11.24 -0.47 21.13
C ALA A 56 -10.39 0.39 22.06
N LYS A 57 -9.36 -0.19 22.65
CA LYS A 57 -8.34 0.53 23.40
C LYS A 57 -7.37 1.14 22.42
N VAL A 58 -7.16 2.43 22.53
CA VAL A 58 -6.30 3.18 21.61
C VAL A 58 -5.27 3.99 22.39
N ARG A 59 -4.09 4.12 21.80
CA ARG A 59 -2.99 4.92 22.31
C ARG A 59 -2.67 6.05 21.34
N ASP A 60 -2.64 7.26 21.85
CA ASP A 60 -2.04 8.38 21.12
C ASP A 60 -0.52 8.18 21.11
N THR A 61 0.07 7.99 19.93
CA THR A 61 1.50 7.68 19.78
C THR A 61 2.41 8.88 20.03
N ALA A 62 1.88 10.11 20.00
CA ALA A 62 2.63 11.31 20.31
C ALA A 62 2.72 11.58 21.82
N THR A 63 1.67 11.30 22.57
CA THR A 63 1.57 11.60 24.01
C THR A 63 1.65 10.37 24.90
N GLY A 64 1.48 9.17 24.36
CA GLY A 64 1.37 7.92 25.11
C GLY A 64 0.03 7.74 25.84
N ARG A 65 -0.91 8.68 25.72
CA ARG A 65 -2.20 8.62 26.41
C ARG A 65 -3.08 7.51 25.83
N GLU A 66 -3.62 6.70 26.72
CA GLU A 66 -4.54 5.61 26.37
C GLU A 66 -5.99 6.00 26.67
N THR A 67 -6.90 5.60 25.79
CA THR A 67 -8.34 5.78 25.93
C THR A 67 -9.07 4.61 25.32
N THR A 68 -10.38 4.47 25.62
CA THR A 68 -11.24 3.47 24.98
C THR A 68 -12.29 4.16 24.12
N VAL A 69 -12.34 3.78 22.84
CA VAL A 69 -13.39 4.18 21.90
C VAL A 69 -14.47 3.10 21.88
N ARG A 70 -15.68 3.45 22.27
CA ARG A 70 -16.81 2.52 22.29
C ARG A 70 -17.55 2.55 20.96
N GLY A 71 -18.07 1.38 20.55
CA GLY A 71 -18.80 1.24 19.30
C GLY A 71 -19.76 0.06 19.31
N LYS A 72 -20.73 0.08 18.41
CA LYS A 72 -21.66 -1.03 18.17
C LYS A 72 -21.12 -2.02 17.17
N VAL A 73 -20.32 -1.53 16.22
CA VAL A 73 -19.67 -2.31 15.15
C VAL A 73 -18.23 -1.82 15.05
N PHE A 74 -17.30 -2.75 14.86
CA PHE A 74 -15.88 -2.48 14.62
C PHE A 74 -15.50 -3.06 13.26
N ILE A 75 -14.90 -2.23 12.43
CA ILE A 75 -14.45 -2.62 11.08
C ILE A 75 -12.92 -2.62 11.08
N ASN A 76 -12.34 -3.79 10.78
CA ASN A 76 -10.92 -3.91 10.58
C ASN A 76 -10.59 -3.67 9.11
N ALA A 77 -9.96 -2.55 8.81
CA ALA A 77 -9.48 -2.16 7.48
C ALA A 77 -7.99 -1.78 7.54
N THR A 78 -7.20 -2.50 8.32
CA THR A 78 -5.82 -2.18 8.65
C THR A 78 -4.79 -2.71 7.65
N GLY A 79 -5.24 -3.19 6.48
CA GLY A 79 -4.35 -3.64 5.41
C GLY A 79 -3.42 -4.75 5.88
N VAL A 80 -2.12 -4.54 5.76
CA VAL A 80 -1.09 -5.52 6.12
C VAL A 80 -1.09 -5.92 7.61
N TRP A 81 -1.68 -5.13 8.49
CA TRP A 81 -1.80 -5.44 9.93
C TRP A 81 -3.10 -6.16 10.29
N ASN A 82 -3.88 -6.59 9.31
CA ASN A 82 -5.17 -7.24 9.53
C ASN A 82 -5.07 -8.43 10.51
N ASP A 83 -4.07 -9.30 10.31
CA ASP A 83 -3.90 -10.51 11.12
C ASP A 83 -3.52 -10.16 12.56
N LYS A 84 -2.66 -9.17 12.76
CA LYS A 84 -2.31 -8.65 14.09
C LYS A 84 -3.54 -8.14 14.84
N ILE A 85 -4.42 -7.44 14.15
CA ILE A 85 -5.68 -6.94 14.76
C ILE A 85 -6.64 -8.08 15.06
N GLN A 86 -6.74 -9.09 14.19
CA GLN A 86 -7.55 -10.28 14.44
C GLN A 86 -7.07 -11.06 15.66
N GLU A 87 -5.76 -11.31 15.76
CA GLU A 87 -5.14 -11.95 16.91
C GLU A 87 -5.42 -11.17 18.20
N MET A 88 -5.19 -9.85 18.18
CA MET A 88 -5.46 -8.95 19.32
C MET A 88 -6.94 -8.98 19.71
N ALA A 89 -7.84 -9.09 18.74
CA ALA A 89 -9.28 -9.21 18.97
C ALA A 89 -9.68 -10.62 19.44
N GLY A 90 -8.79 -11.62 19.37
CA GLY A 90 -9.10 -13.02 19.66
C GLY A 90 -10.18 -13.57 18.72
N VAL A 91 -10.06 -13.22 17.43
CA VAL A 91 -10.95 -13.67 16.37
C VAL A 91 -10.14 -14.43 15.35
N GLU A 92 -10.52 -15.65 15.06
CA GLU A 92 -9.93 -16.41 13.96
C GLU A 92 -10.56 -15.99 12.64
N GLY A 93 -9.77 -15.35 11.77
CA GLY A 93 -10.18 -15.01 10.42
C GLY A 93 -10.14 -16.23 9.49
N LYS A 94 -10.98 -16.21 8.46
CA LYS A 94 -10.93 -17.23 7.39
C LYS A 94 -9.78 -17.03 6.42
N PHE A 95 -9.18 -15.86 6.41
CA PHE A 95 -8.13 -15.44 5.48
C PHE A 95 -6.99 -14.82 6.27
N THR A 96 -5.77 -15.07 5.81
CA THR A 96 -4.54 -14.45 6.28
C THR A 96 -3.97 -13.53 5.21
N VAL A 97 -3.24 -12.50 5.64
CA VAL A 97 -2.55 -11.61 4.71
C VAL A 97 -1.21 -12.24 4.33
N HIS A 98 -1.03 -12.49 3.04
CA HIS A 98 0.26 -12.82 2.47
C HIS A 98 0.94 -11.52 2.03
N ALA A 99 1.93 -11.07 2.79
CA ALA A 99 2.57 -9.78 2.52
C ALA A 99 3.56 -9.90 1.37
N SER A 100 3.52 -8.94 0.46
CA SER A 100 4.53 -8.77 -0.58
C SER A 100 5.18 -7.39 -0.50
N LYS A 101 6.39 -7.29 -1.05
CA LYS A 101 7.14 -6.05 -1.16
C LYS A 101 7.19 -5.60 -2.62
N GLY A 102 6.71 -4.38 -2.88
CA GLY A 102 6.81 -3.70 -4.16
C GLY A 102 7.87 -2.59 -4.11
N VAL A 103 8.77 -2.58 -5.08
CA VAL A 103 9.80 -1.55 -5.21
C VAL A 103 9.62 -0.80 -6.52
N HIS A 104 9.83 0.51 -6.48
CA HIS A 104 9.87 1.37 -7.66
C HIS A 104 11.20 2.10 -7.72
N ILE A 105 11.67 2.40 -8.93
CA ILE A 105 12.74 3.36 -9.15
C ILE A 105 12.15 4.66 -9.68
N VAL A 106 12.79 5.76 -9.35
CA VAL A 106 12.42 7.10 -9.81
C VAL A 106 13.56 7.66 -10.65
N VAL A 107 13.23 8.06 -11.87
CA VAL A 107 14.21 8.67 -12.79
C VAL A 107 13.73 10.03 -13.27
N PRO A 108 14.62 10.96 -13.65
CA PRO A 108 14.23 12.26 -14.19
C PRO A 108 13.37 12.12 -15.45
N LYS A 109 12.54 13.13 -15.71
CA LYS A 109 11.59 13.13 -16.83
C LYS A 109 12.28 13.01 -18.20
N ASP A 110 13.46 13.58 -18.34
CA ASP A 110 14.28 13.57 -19.56
C ASP A 110 15.00 12.25 -19.81
N ALA A 111 14.95 11.31 -18.86
CA ALA A 111 15.53 9.98 -19.04
C ALA A 111 14.77 9.11 -20.05
N LEU A 112 13.51 9.45 -20.37
CA LEU A 112 12.68 8.71 -21.31
C LEU A 112 11.94 9.68 -22.23
N ASP A 113 12.05 9.44 -23.54
CA ASP A 113 11.28 10.18 -24.55
C ASP A 113 9.90 9.51 -24.76
N ALA A 114 9.01 9.75 -23.80
CA ALA A 114 7.65 9.22 -23.83
C ALA A 114 6.63 10.26 -23.34
N GLU A 115 5.47 10.29 -24.00
CA GLU A 115 4.37 11.21 -23.67
C GLU A 115 3.31 10.59 -22.76
N ALA A 116 3.20 9.26 -22.76
CA ALA A 116 2.17 8.52 -22.03
C ALA A 116 2.78 7.52 -21.04
N ALA A 117 1.99 7.11 -20.06
CA ALA A 117 2.33 5.99 -19.21
C ALA A 117 2.41 4.69 -20.05
N LEU A 118 3.33 3.81 -19.70
CA LEU A 118 3.49 2.51 -20.34
C LEU A 118 3.20 1.40 -19.32
N CYS A 119 2.62 0.32 -19.82
CA CYS A 119 2.32 -0.87 -19.03
C CYS A 119 2.77 -2.10 -19.81
N PHE A 120 3.70 -2.85 -19.24
CA PHE A 120 4.27 -4.06 -19.84
C PHE A 120 3.93 -5.26 -18.98
N VAL A 121 3.42 -6.32 -19.61
CA VAL A 121 3.28 -7.62 -18.94
C VAL A 121 4.64 -8.33 -19.01
N THR A 122 5.16 -8.70 -17.86
CA THR A 122 6.41 -9.46 -17.74
C THR A 122 6.12 -10.92 -17.40
N GLU A 123 7.12 -11.77 -17.35
CA GLU A 123 6.93 -13.19 -16.97
C GLU A 123 6.41 -13.38 -15.55
N LYS A 124 6.69 -12.44 -14.64
CA LYS A 124 6.38 -12.57 -13.21
C LYS A 124 5.42 -11.51 -12.68
N SER A 125 5.32 -10.37 -13.37
CA SER A 125 4.54 -9.24 -12.88
C SER A 125 4.14 -8.31 -14.03
N VAL A 126 3.70 -7.11 -13.68
CA VAL A 126 3.43 -6.01 -14.60
C VAL A 126 4.39 -4.87 -14.29
N LEU A 127 5.11 -4.40 -15.30
CA LEU A 127 5.96 -3.22 -15.20
C LEU A 127 5.18 -1.99 -15.66
N PHE A 128 5.06 -1.03 -14.78
CA PHE A 128 4.53 0.28 -15.11
C PHE A 128 5.66 1.31 -15.25
N VAL A 129 5.52 2.21 -16.21
CA VAL A 129 6.33 3.41 -16.35
C VAL A 129 5.36 4.58 -16.34
N ILE A 130 5.30 5.30 -15.22
CA ILE A 130 4.25 6.28 -14.93
C ILE A 130 4.87 7.67 -14.85
N PRO A 131 4.37 8.67 -15.61
CA PRO A 131 4.81 10.04 -15.46
C PRO A 131 4.34 10.61 -14.12
N TRP A 132 5.26 11.23 -13.36
CA TRP A 132 5.00 11.77 -12.04
C TRP A 132 5.68 13.13 -11.85
N GLY A 133 5.03 14.19 -12.27
CA GLY A 133 5.63 15.52 -12.29
C GLY A 133 6.88 15.56 -13.18
N GLU A 134 8.01 15.94 -12.60
CA GLU A 134 9.31 16.01 -13.28
C GLU A 134 10.07 14.68 -13.30
N TYR A 135 9.41 13.57 -13.01
CA TYR A 135 10.00 12.24 -12.91
C TYR A 135 9.17 11.18 -13.62
N TRP A 136 9.77 10.02 -13.78
CA TRP A 136 9.09 8.76 -14.07
C TRP A 136 9.20 7.85 -12.84
N ILE A 137 8.10 7.17 -12.51
CA ILE A 137 8.07 6.07 -11.54
C ILE A 137 8.02 4.78 -12.33
N ILE A 138 9.00 3.90 -12.14
CA ILE A 138 9.15 2.63 -12.86
C ILE A 138 9.10 1.49 -11.87
N GLY A 139 8.23 0.53 -12.07
CA GLY A 139 8.01 -0.64 -11.21
C GLY A 139 6.68 -1.31 -11.49
N THR A 140 6.39 -2.37 -10.82
CA THR A 140 6.90 -2.75 -9.50
C THR A 140 7.54 -4.14 -9.50
N THR A 141 8.30 -4.44 -8.45
CA THR A 141 8.57 -5.82 -8.05
C THR A 141 7.37 -6.39 -7.31
N ASP A 142 7.28 -7.71 -7.24
CA ASP A 142 6.33 -8.42 -6.40
C ASP A 142 7.08 -9.57 -5.72
N THR A 143 7.63 -9.29 -4.55
CA THR A 143 8.50 -10.22 -3.82
C THR A 143 7.86 -10.57 -2.49
N ASP A 144 7.71 -11.87 -2.21
CA ASP A 144 7.21 -12.34 -0.93
C ASP A 144 7.97 -11.72 0.24
N TRP A 145 7.23 -11.18 1.20
CA TRP A 145 7.79 -10.54 2.37
C TRP A 145 7.76 -11.46 3.59
N GLU A 146 8.72 -12.41 3.63
CA GLU A 146 8.80 -13.43 4.69
C GLU A 146 9.15 -12.86 6.08
N LYS A 147 9.80 -11.69 6.13
CA LYS A 147 10.21 -11.06 7.40
C LYS A 147 9.03 -10.53 8.21
N GLY A 148 7.83 -10.75 7.69
CA GLY A 148 6.60 -10.40 8.36
C GLY A 148 6.45 -8.90 8.61
N LEU A 149 5.38 -8.57 9.26
CA LEU A 149 4.95 -7.20 9.59
C LEU A 149 5.77 -6.53 10.69
N SER A 150 6.88 -7.12 11.10
CA SER A 150 7.79 -6.57 12.12
C SER A 150 8.61 -5.37 11.61
N LEU A 151 8.68 -5.18 10.28
CA LEU A 151 9.35 -4.04 9.66
C LEU A 151 8.32 -3.21 8.89
N PRO A 152 7.84 -2.10 9.46
CA PRO A 152 6.84 -1.25 8.82
C PRO A 152 7.38 -0.51 7.58
N ASP A 153 8.70 -0.48 7.39
CA ASP A 153 9.36 0.21 6.28
C ASP A 153 10.33 -0.74 5.55
N PRO A 154 9.83 -1.48 4.55
CA PRO A 154 10.65 -2.42 3.79
C PRO A 154 11.62 -1.67 2.87
N ALA A 155 12.92 -1.82 3.11
CA ALA A 155 13.96 -1.25 2.24
C ALA A 155 14.12 -2.07 0.95
N PRO A 156 14.39 -1.42 -0.20
CA PRO A 156 14.74 -2.11 -1.43
C PRO A 156 16.07 -2.85 -1.29
N THR A 157 16.15 -4.02 -1.89
CA THR A 157 17.41 -4.77 -1.99
C THR A 157 18.06 -4.52 -3.35
N LYS A 158 19.34 -4.86 -3.47
CA LYS A 158 20.05 -4.80 -4.76
C LYS A 158 19.34 -5.66 -5.81
N SER A 159 18.85 -6.84 -5.45
CA SER A 159 18.12 -7.71 -6.37
C SER A 159 16.80 -7.12 -6.88
N ASP A 160 16.09 -6.33 -6.05
CA ASP A 160 14.89 -5.63 -6.51
C ASP A 160 15.24 -4.57 -7.56
N ILE A 161 16.33 -3.84 -7.35
CA ILE A 161 16.79 -2.79 -8.26
C ILE A 161 17.28 -3.42 -9.58
N ASP A 162 18.15 -4.44 -9.50
CA ASP A 162 18.68 -5.16 -10.66
C ASP A 162 17.53 -5.72 -11.51
N TYR A 163 16.50 -6.32 -10.89
CA TYR A 163 15.34 -6.85 -11.59
C TYR A 163 14.59 -5.77 -12.39
N ILE A 164 14.33 -4.60 -11.78
CA ILE A 164 13.65 -3.51 -12.47
C ILE A 164 14.50 -2.95 -13.61
N LEU A 165 15.82 -2.81 -13.40
CA LEU A 165 16.74 -2.33 -14.42
C LEU A 165 16.81 -3.30 -15.60
N ASP A 166 16.93 -4.60 -15.34
CA ASP A 166 16.96 -5.62 -16.40
C ASP A 166 15.69 -5.58 -17.24
N LEU A 167 14.51 -5.50 -16.60
CA LEU A 167 13.24 -5.38 -17.31
C LEU A 167 13.13 -4.09 -18.11
N SER A 168 13.60 -2.97 -17.56
CA SER A 168 13.53 -1.67 -18.24
C SER A 168 14.45 -1.61 -19.46
N LEU A 169 15.64 -2.20 -19.39
CA LEU A 169 16.59 -2.26 -20.51
C LEU A 169 16.09 -3.16 -21.65
N ILE A 170 15.34 -4.21 -21.35
CA ILE A 170 14.79 -5.12 -22.37
C ILE A 170 13.63 -4.48 -23.16
N HIS A 171 12.89 -3.55 -22.54
CA HIS A 171 11.67 -3.00 -23.12
C HIS A 171 11.76 -1.53 -23.56
N ILE A 172 12.81 -0.80 -23.15
CA ILE A 172 12.95 0.65 -23.39
C ILE A 172 14.17 0.98 -24.29
N SER A 173 15.01 0.01 -24.59
CA SER A 173 16.18 0.15 -25.50
C SER A 173 15.84 -0.17 -26.96
#